data_a8c79f22ae45687ecd76de4820450eb8
#
_entry.id   a8c79f22ae45687ecd76de4820450eb8
#
_cell.length_a   1.000
_cell.length_b   1.000
_cell.length_c   1.000
_cell.angle_alpha   90.00
_cell.angle_beta   90.00
_cell.angle_gamma   90.00
#
_symmetry.space_group_name_H-M   'P 1'
#
loop_
_entity.id
_entity.type
_entity.pdbx_description
1 polymer ?
#
loop_
_entity_poly.entity_id
_entity_poly.type
_entity_poly.pdbx_seq_one_letter_code
_entity_poly.pdbx_strand_id
1 'polypeptide(L)'
;MTSSPPAEDRHFPIPGILWMCGATVFFSCSLTLVKNLQDYGVTVFQAVLFRQLLGMLIFVPAVLFSGGIKQLKTTVPIKHATRAAFGFLGMCTGYYSLMLINVADSVALQFTLPIFTMFCAVWLLGEKIFAHRVIATLIGFGGVLIIVRPGFTEINYGILFAIASAATHAVSDTYARYLARYDQLKVIMTYNFVFTIPFALIPAIIWWEPVPFEIWPYIILFGVAGISAQFCLTRSFSLADASLVSPILFFRLPLVALIALFAFDQKTEMWTWIGAAIIILATTWMARKETKIS
;
A
#
# COMPACT_ATOMS: atom_id res chain seq x y z
N MET A 1 34.42 -17.16 -18.01
CA MET A 1 34.28 -17.03 -16.55
C MET A 1 34.80 -15.66 -16.14
N THR A 2 33.95 -14.65 -16.10
CA THR A 2 34.26 -13.34 -15.54
C THR A 2 33.25 -13.15 -14.40
N SER A 3 33.71 -13.40 -13.18
CA SER A 3 32.97 -13.13 -11.96
C SER A 3 32.73 -11.63 -11.87
N SER A 4 31.46 -11.22 -11.99
CA SER A 4 31.06 -9.89 -11.59
C SER A 4 31.42 -9.71 -10.12
N PRO A 5 32.05 -8.60 -9.71
CA PRO A 5 32.29 -8.36 -8.31
C PRO A 5 30.95 -8.29 -7.57
N PRO A 6 30.87 -8.76 -6.31
CA PRO A 6 29.68 -8.62 -5.51
C PRO A 6 29.35 -7.12 -5.41
N ALA A 7 28.07 -6.78 -5.57
CA ALA A 7 27.59 -5.43 -5.35
C ALA A 7 27.99 -5.01 -3.92
N GLU A 8 28.95 -4.13 -3.80
CA GLU A 8 29.29 -3.50 -2.54
C GLU A 8 27.99 -2.90 -1.96
N ASP A 9 27.62 -3.37 -0.78
CA ASP A 9 26.51 -2.87 0.04
C ASP A 9 26.74 -1.37 0.34
N ARG A 10 26.35 -0.51 -0.61
CA ARG A 10 26.31 0.93 -0.38
C ARG A 10 25.05 1.26 0.42
N HIS A 11 25.10 0.97 1.71
CA HIS A 11 24.10 1.45 2.64
C HIS A 11 24.24 2.97 2.78
N PHE A 12 23.36 3.71 2.12
CA PHE A 12 23.16 5.14 2.36
C PHE A 12 21.87 5.32 3.19
N PRO A 13 21.95 5.19 4.53
CA PRO A 13 20.76 5.18 5.38
C PRO A 13 19.99 6.51 5.32
N ILE A 14 20.68 7.62 5.26
CA ILE A 14 20.06 8.96 5.29
C ILE A 14 19.18 9.21 4.05
N PRO A 15 19.64 9.03 2.79
CA PRO A 15 18.77 9.16 1.63
C PRO A 15 17.58 8.21 1.66
N GLY A 16 17.76 6.96 2.10
CA GLY A 16 16.68 5.99 2.27
C GLY A 16 15.61 6.47 3.25
N ILE A 17 16.01 7.02 4.39
CA ILE A 17 15.12 7.63 5.40
C ILE A 17 14.34 8.81 4.80
N LEU A 18 15.01 9.72 4.10
CA LEU A 18 14.38 10.90 3.49
C LEU A 18 13.33 10.50 2.45
N TRP A 19 13.64 9.51 1.60
CA TRP A 19 12.67 8.97 0.64
C TRP A 19 11.47 8.32 1.33
N MET A 20 11.68 7.63 2.46
CA MET A 20 10.58 7.04 3.23
C MET A 20 9.70 8.10 3.91
N CYS A 21 10.30 9.17 4.42
CA CYS A 21 9.53 10.33 4.92
C CYS A 21 8.67 10.93 3.80
N GLY A 22 9.23 11.12 2.60
CA GLY A 22 8.48 11.54 1.43
C GLY A 22 7.32 10.60 1.10
N ALA A 23 7.57 9.29 1.09
CA ALA A 23 6.53 8.29 0.87
C ALA A 23 5.39 8.42 1.90
N THR A 24 5.73 8.57 3.18
CA THR A 24 4.77 8.71 4.28
C THR A 24 3.87 9.94 4.09
N VAL A 25 4.45 11.09 3.74
CA VAL A 25 3.69 12.32 3.47
C VAL A 25 2.78 12.15 2.25
N PHE A 26 3.32 11.69 1.12
CA PHE A 26 2.53 11.52 -0.10
C PHE A 26 1.42 10.48 0.04
N PHE A 27 1.64 9.37 0.77
CA PHE A 27 0.57 8.42 1.08
C PHE A 27 -0.53 9.06 1.93
N SER A 28 -0.16 9.83 2.96
CA SER A 28 -1.12 10.51 3.81
C SER A 28 -1.97 11.51 3.01
N CYS A 29 -1.33 12.32 2.16
CA CYS A 29 -2.04 13.23 1.25
C CYS A 29 -2.97 12.47 0.28
N SER A 30 -2.49 11.39 -0.33
CA SER A 30 -3.29 10.61 -1.28
C SER A 30 -4.52 10.00 -0.62
N LEU A 31 -4.40 9.43 0.59
CA LEU A 31 -5.53 8.86 1.32
C LEU A 31 -6.58 9.91 1.72
N THR A 32 -6.14 11.09 2.12
CA THR A 32 -7.04 12.19 2.45
C THR A 32 -7.74 12.72 1.20
N LEU A 33 -6.99 12.86 0.09
CA LEU A 33 -7.55 13.32 -1.19
C LEU A 33 -8.59 12.36 -1.75
N VAL A 34 -8.37 11.04 -1.67
CA VAL A 34 -9.38 10.09 -2.15
C VAL A 34 -10.67 10.15 -1.32
N LYS A 35 -10.57 10.38 -0.01
CA LYS A 35 -11.75 10.62 0.83
C LYS A 35 -12.51 11.86 0.37
N ASN A 36 -11.80 12.96 0.14
CA ASN A 36 -12.38 14.19 -0.37
C ASN A 36 -13.06 13.99 -1.74
N LEU A 37 -12.41 13.27 -2.68
CA LEU A 37 -12.99 12.97 -4.00
C LEU A 37 -14.30 12.18 -3.88
N GLN A 38 -14.40 11.26 -2.92
CA GLN A 38 -15.61 10.48 -2.66
C GLN A 38 -16.76 11.37 -2.14
N ASP A 39 -16.46 12.34 -1.30
CA ASP A 39 -17.45 13.31 -0.79
C ASP A 39 -18.03 14.18 -1.94
N TYR A 40 -17.29 14.34 -3.04
CA TYR A 40 -17.76 14.98 -4.29
C TYR A 40 -18.39 14.03 -5.31
N GLY A 41 -18.66 12.78 -4.93
CA GLY A 41 -19.34 11.79 -5.77
C GLY A 41 -18.45 10.99 -6.71
N VAL A 42 -17.12 11.13 -6.64
CA VAL A 42 -16.22 10.30 -7.42
C VAL A 42 -16.26 8.87 -6.86
N THR A 43 -16.66 7.90 -7.67
CA THR A 43 -16.75 6.52 -7.22
C THR A 43 -15.38 5.92 -6.93
N VAL A 44 -15.33 4.90 -6.08
CA VAL A 44 -14.10 4.18 -5.76
C VAL A 44 -13.40 3.66 -7.02
N PHE A 45 -14.18 3.15 -7.97
CA PHE A 45 -13.64 2.60 -9.22
C PHE A 45 -13.06 3.68 -10.13
N GLN A 46 -13.70 4.86 -10.21
CA GLN A 46 -13.17 6.02 -10.92
C GLN A 46 -11.88 6.52 -10.28
N ALA A 47 -11.82 6.61 -8.95
CA ALA A 47 -10.61 7.02 -8.23
C ALA A 47 -9.43 6.07 -8.53
N VAL A 48 -9.65 4.74 -8.49
CA VAL A 48 -8.63 3.77 -8.87
C VAL A 48 -8.23 3.94 -10.34
N LEU A 49 -9.21 4.05 -11.25
CA LEU A 49 -8.96 4.19 -12.69
C LEU A 49 -8.12 5.45 -12.98
N PHE A 50 -8.51 6.61 -12.47
CA PHE A 50 -7.77 7.86 -12.70
C PHE A 50 -6.34 7.79 -12.17
N ARG A 51 -6.13 7.22 -10.99
CA ARG A 51 -4.80 7.00 -10.43
C ARG A 51 -3.95 6.11 -11.34
N GLN A 52 -4.51 5.01 -11.87
CA GLN A 52 -3.77 4.09 -12.71
C GLN A 52 -3.48 4.67 -14.11
N LEU A 53 -4.42 5.43 -14.68
CA LEU A 53 -4.21 6.14 -15.94
C LEU A 53 -3.10 7.18 -15.82
N LEU A 54 -3.09 7.97 -14.75
CA LEU A 54 -2.01 8.93 -14.47
C LEU A 54 -0.67 8.21 -14.27
N GLY A 55 -0.67 7.08 -13.55
CA GLY A 55 0.53 6.26 -13.39
C GLY A 55 1.05 5.73 -14.72
N MET A 56 0.17 5.21 -15.56
CA MET A 56 0.54 4.76 -16.91
C MET A 56 1.10 5.90 -17.76
N LEU A 57 0.46 7.07 -17.72
CA LEU A 57 0.88 8.25 -18.48
C LEU A 57 2.30 8.72 -18.11
N ILE A 58 2.72 8.54 -16.85
CA ILE A 58 4.05 8.93 -16.37
C ILE A 58 5.07 7.81 -16.61
N PHE A 59 4.75 6.56 -16.25
CA PHE A 59 5.70 5.45 -16.25
C PHE A 59 5.95 4.86 -17.65
N VAL A 60 4.93 4.75 -18.49
CA VAL A 60 5.10 4.15 -19.82
C VAL A 60 6.07 4.97 -20.69
N PRO A 61 5.94 6.31 -20.80
CA PRO A 61 6.93 7.10 -21.52
C PRO A 61 8.35 6.96 -20.92
N ALA A 62 8.48 6.99 -19.59
CA ALA A 62 9.77 6.84 -18.91
C ALA A 62 10.46 5.52 -19.27
N VAL A 63 9.71 4.42 -19.38
CA VAL A 63 10.24 3.11 -19.81
C VAL A 63 10.60 3.13 -21.31
N LEU A 64 9.75 3.71 -22.15
CA LEU A 64 10.00 3.80 -23.58
C LEU A 64 11.28 4.59 -23.89
N PHE A 65 11.50 5.70 -23.21
CA PHE A 65 12.72 6.51 -23.35
C PHE A 65 13.96 5.84 -22.76
N SER A 66 13.83 4.94 -21.79
CA SER A 66 14.96 4.28 -21.12
C SER A 66 15.46 3.01 -21.79
N GLY A 67 14.84 2.57 -22.91
CA GLY A 67 15.29 1.38 -23.64
C GLY A 67 14.21 0.60 -24.41
N GLY A 68 13.01 1.19 -24.51
CA GLY A 68 11.94 0.72 -25.38
C GLY A 68 11.16 -0.51 -24.86
N ILE A 69 10.16 -0.91 -25.65
CA ILE A 69 9.22 -2.00 -25.33
C ILE A 69 9.90 -3.36 -25.11
N LYS A 70 11.10 -3.56 -25.70
CA LYS A 70 11.82 -4.84 -25.54
C LYS A 70 12.16 -5.15 -24.08
N GLN A 71 12.28 -4.14 -23.23
CA GLN A 71 12.54 -4.30 -21.80
C GLN A 71 11.33 -4.79 -21.00
N LEU A 72 10.12 -4.71 -21.57
CA LEU A 72 8.87 -5.15 -20.94
C LEU A 72 8.57 -6.64 -21.18
N LYS A 73 9.47 -7.39 -21.81
CA LYS A 73 9.26 -8.84 -21.97
C LYS A 73 9.27 -9.52 -20.61
N THR A 74 8.20 -10.29 -20.32
CA THR A 74 8.10 -11.14 -19.14
C THR A 74 7.74 -12.57 -19.56
N THR A 75 8.20 -13.53 -18.77
CA THR A 75 7.85 -14.96 -18.93
C THR A 75 6.65 -15.37 -18.07
N VAL A 76 6.18 -14.48 -17.21
CA VAL A 76 5.14 -14.76 -16.19
C VAL A 76 3.98 -13.75 -16.17
N PRO A 77 3.35 -13.45 -17.34
CA PRO A 77 2.33 -12.40 -17.45
C PRO A 77 1.10 -12.65 -16.56
N ILE A 78 0.70 -13.91 -16.39
CA ILE A 78 -0.45 -14.29 -15.53
C ILE A 78 -0.19 -13.89 -14.08
N LYS A 79 1.04 -14.02 -13.58
CA LYS A 79 1.40 -13.63 -12.22
C LYS A 79 1.33 -12.11 -12.01
N HIS A 80 1.67 -11.33 -13.05
CA HIS A 80 1.46 -9.87 -13.05
C HIS A 80 -0.03 -9.53 -13.01
N ALA A 81 -0.87 -10.21 -13.80
CA ALA A 81 -2.31 -10.01 -13.78
C ALA A 81 -2.92 -10.38 -12.42
N THR A 82 -2.52 -11.50 -11.82
CA THR A 82 -2.96 -11.89 -10.47
C THR A 82 -2.57 -10.83 -9.43
N ARG A 83 -1.33 -10.34 -9.47
CA ARG A 83 -0.87 -9.25 -8.60
C ARG A 83 -1.74 -8.00 -8.76
N ALA A 84 -2.00 -7.61 -10.01
CA ALA A 84 -2.81 -6.43 -10.33
C ALA A 84 -4.27 -6.59 -9.85
N ALA A 85 -4.86 -7.78 -10.00
CA ALA A 85 -6.22 -8.07 -9.53
C ALA A 85 -6.32 -7.93 -8.01
N PHE A 86 -5.40 -8.53 -7.25
CA PHE A 86 -5.38 -8.40 -5.79
C PHE A 86 -5.04 -6.96 -5.35
N GLY A 87 -4.16 -6.26 -6.05
CA GLY A 87 -3.88 -4.86 -5.82
C GLY A 87 -5.11 -3.97 -6.08
N PHE A 88 -5.86 -4.24 -7.14
CA PHE A 88 -7.13 -3.56 -7.43
C PHE A 88 -8.16 -3.78 -6.32
N LEU A 89 -8.38 -5.04 -5.90
CA LEU A 89 -9.29 -5.36 -4.80
C LEU A 89 -8.87 -4.68 -3.51
N GLY A 90 -7.56 -4.63 -3.21
CA GLY A 90 -7.02 -3.94 -2.05
C GLY A 90 -7.25 -2.44 -2.07
N MET A 91 -7.09 -1.80 -3.22
CA MET A 91 -7.41 -0.38 -3.39
C MET A 91 -8.91 -0.12 -3.22
N CYS A 92 -9.76 -0.92 -3.87
CA CYS A 92 -11.22 -0.76 -3.77
C CYS A 92 -11.69 -0.92 -2.32
N THR A 93 -11.31 -2.00 -1.65
CA THR A 93 -11.72 -2.25 -0.26
C THR A 93 -11.15 -1.19 0.70
N GLY A 94 -9.91 -0.75 0.49
CA GLY A 94 -9.32 0.35 1.26
C GLY A 94 -10.07 1.67 1.08
N TYR A 95 -10.44 2.02 -0.14
CA TYR A 95 -11.18 3.25 -0.41
C TYR A 95 -12.64 3.18 0.09
N TYR A 96 -13.31 2.01 -0.02
CA TYR A 96 -14.61 1.80 0.61
C TYR A 96 -14.54 1.93 2.14
N SER A 97 -13.47 1.44 2.77
CA SER A 97 -13.28 1.63 4.20
C SER A 97 -13.25 3.12 4.58
N LEU A 98 -12.56 3.96 3.80
CA LEU A 98 -12.47 5.41 4.05
C LEU A 98 -13.83 6.13 3.95
N MET A 99 -14.81 5.56 3.22
CA MET A 99 -16.17 6.10 3.16
C MET A 99 -16.98 5.80 4.43
N LEU A 100 -16.70 4.67 5.07
CA LEU A 100 -17.56 4.10 6.11
C LEU A 100 -17.06 4.33 7.53
N ILE A 101 -15.74 4.51 7.71
CA ILE A 101 -15.12 4.78 9.01
C ILE A 101 -14.13 5.94 8.91
N ASN A 102 -13.70 6.45 10.07
CA ASN A 102 -12.69 7.51 10.13
C ASN A 102 -11.40 7.10 9.40
N VAL A 103 -10.78 8.06 8.72
CA VAL A 103 -9.57 7.80 7.92
C VAL A 103 -8.45 7.22 8.79
N ALA A 104 -8.29 7.74 10.03
CA ALA A 104 -7.29 7.23 10.96
C ALA A 104 -7.53 5.78 11.38
N ASP A 105 -8.79 5.38 11.62
CA ASP A 105 -9.15 4.01 11.99
C ASP A 105 -8.87 3.04 10.83
N SER A 106 -9.25 3.43 9.61
CA SER A 106 -8.96 2.66 8.40
C SER A 106 -7.45 2.44 8.22
N VAL A 107 -6.63 3.49 8.40
CA VAL A 107 -5.16 3.40 8.29
C VAL A 107 -4.57 2.53 9.40
N ALA A 108 -5.06 2.66 10.64
CA ALA A 108 -4.59 1.85 11.76
C ALA A 108 -4.85 0.35 11.53
N LEU A 109 -6.05 0.00 11.02
CA LEU A 109 -6.40 -1.38 10.67
C LEU A 109 -5.55 -1.92 9.51
N GLN A 110 -5.20 -1.10 8.53
CA GLN A 110 -4.31 -1.50 7.45
C GLN A 110 -2.89 -1.82 7.91
N PHE A 111 -2.45 -1.40 9.10
CA PHE A 111 -1.17 -1.83 9.68
C PHE A 111 -1.12 -3.33 10.03
N THR A 112 -2.22 -4.06 9.89
CA THR A 112 -2.24 -5.53 9.94
C THR A 112 -1.66 -6.18 8.68
N LEU A 113 -1.39 -5.42 7.61
CA LEU A 113 -0.81 -5.91 6.35
C LEU A 113 0.42 -6.80 6.55
N PRO A 114 1.41 -6.50 7.40
CA PRO A 114 2.55 -7.39 7.63
C PRO A 114 2.16 -8.76 8.19
N ILE A 115 1.08 -8.82 8.97
CA ILE A 115 0.56 -10.08 9.51
C ILE A 115 0.07 -10.97 8.36
N PHE A 116 -0.76 -10.43 7.47
CA PHE A 116 -1.25 -11.15 6.29
C PHE A 116 -0.12 -11.49 5.31
N THR A 117 0.85 -10.59 5.15
CA THR A 117 2.02 -10.83 4.28
C THR A 117 2.82 -12.04 4.75
N MET A 118 2.94 -12.26 6.05
CA MET A 118 3.58 -13.45 6.61
C MET A 118 2.86 -14.74 6.16
N PHE A 119 1.53 -14.81 6.28
CA PHE A 119 0.78 -15.98 5.83
C PHE A 119 0.89 -16.20 4.32
N CYS A 120 0.82 -15.12 3.54
CA CYS A 120 0.99 -15.18 2.10
C CYS A 120 2.40 -15.66 1.70
N ALA A 121 3.45 -15.24 2.40
CA ALA A 121 4.82 -15.66 2.14
C ALA A 121 5.02 -17.17 2.37
N VAL A 122 4.41 -17.72 3.42
CA VAL A 122 4.42 -19.16 3.66
C VAL A 122 3.72 -19.90 2.54
N TRP A 123 2.54 -19.47 2.18
CA TRP A 123 1.70 -20.17 1.18
C TRP A 123 2.22 -20.02 -0.26
N LEU A 124 2.63 -18.81 -0.67
CA LEU A 124 3.06 -18.50 -2.04
C LEU A 124 4.54 -18.74 -2.29
N LEU A 125 5.40 -18.52 -1.28
CA LEU A 125 6.85 -18.57 -1.43
C LEU A 125 7.46 -19.81 -0.76
N GLY A 126 6.66 -20.62 -0.04
CA GLY A 126 7.11 -21.80 0.68
C GLY A 126 8.00 -21.47 1.89
N GLU A 127 7.90 -20.26 2.44
CA GLU A 127 8.68 -19.86 3.61
C GLU A 127 8.24 -20.62 4.86
N LYS A 128 9.19 -20.90 5.78
CA LYS A 128 8.86 -21.57 7.05
C LYS A 128 8.23 -20.59 8.04
N ILE A 129 7.21 -21.06 8.77
CA ILE A 129 6.62 -20.31 9.87
C ILE A 129 7.55 -20.41 11.09
N PHE A 130 7.95 -19.26 11.61
CA PHE A 130 8.71 -19.19 12.87
C PHE A 130 7.78 -18.77 14.02
N ALA A 131 8.04 -19.31 15.22
CA ALA A 131 7.21 -19.02 16.40
C ALA A 131 7.05 -17.52 16.72
N HIS A 132 8.12 -16.72 16.49
CA HIS A 132 8.04 -15.28 16.71
C HIS A 132 7.04 -14.57 15.76
N ARG A 133 6.84 -15.08 14.53
CA ARG A 133 5.83 -14.57 13.59
C ARG A 133 4.42 -14.83 14.13
N VAL A 134 4.18 -16.01 14.67
CA VAL A 134 2.88 -16.38 15.28
C VAL A 134 2.59 -15.48 16.49
N ILE A 135 3.56 -15.28 17.38
CA ILE A 135 3.42 -14.42 18.56
C ILE A 135 3.11 -12.98 18.14
N ALA A 136 3.85 -12.43 17.18
CA ALA A 136 3.60 -11.08 16.65
C ALA A 136 2.18 -10.95 16.05
N THR A 137 1.71 -11.99 15.35
CA THR A 137 0.36 -12.05 14.78
C THR A 137 -0.71 -12.00 15.87
N LEU A 138 -0.57 -12.78 16.92
CA LEU A 138 -1.52 -12.79 18.03
C LEU A 138 -1.57 -11.45 18.76
N ILE A 139 -0.40 -10.83 19.00
CA ILE A 139 -0.33 -9.50 19.63
C ILE A 139 -0.96 -8.45 18.70
N GLY A 140 -0.63 -8.47 17.40
CA GLY A 140 -1.21 -7.55 16.42
C GLY A 140 -2.72 -7.69 16.30
N PHE A 141 -3.24 -8.93 16.35
CA PHE A 141 -4.68 -9.17 16.36
C PHE A 141 -5.35 -8.62 17.64
N GLY A 142 -4.68 -8.71 18.80
CA GLY A 142 -5.12 -8.03 20.03
C GLY A 142 -5.25 -6.52 19.83
N GLY A 143 -4.32 -5.88 19.11
CA GLY A 143 -4.40 -4.47 18.74
C GLY A 143 -5.62 -4.16 17.85
N VAL A 144 -5.94 -5.02 16.88
CA VAL A 144 -7.17 -4.89 16.07
C VAL A 144 -8.43 -4.95 16.93
N LEU A 145 -8.50 -5.89 17.86
CA LEU A 145 -9.64 -6.01 18.76
C LEU A 145 -9.84 -4.76 19.65
N ILE A 146 -8.75 -4.10 20.04
CA ILE A 146 -8.80 -2.84 20.79
C ILE A 146 -9.36 -1.69 19.94
N ILE A 147 -9.04 -1.63 18.65
CA ILE A 147 -9.61 -0.62 17.72
C ILE A 147 -11.09 -0.92 17.47
N VAL A 148 -11.42 -2.16 17.16
CA VAL A 148 -12.78 -2.59 16.76
C VAL A 148 -13.74 -2.59 17.94
N ARG A 149 -13.27 -2.90 19.14
CA ARG A 149 -14.06 -3.01 20.39
C ARG A 149 -15.36 -3.81 20.20
N PRO A 150 -15.29 -5.09 19.77
CA PRO A 150 -16.49 -5.88 19.53
C PRO A 150 -17.33 -5.98 20.80
N GLY A 151 -18.63 -5.71 20.68
CA GLY A 151 -19.57 -5.68 21.82
C GLY A 151 -19.76 -4.29 22.47
N PHE A 152 -18.91 -3.31 22.18
CA PHE A 152 -19.06 -1.92 22.63
C PHE A 152 -19.46 -0.96 21.51
N THR A 153 -19.13 -1.32 20.28
CA THR A 153 -19.52 -0.58 19.07
C THR A 153 -20.11 -1.55 18.05
N GLU A 154 -21.04 -1.07 17.22
CA GLU A 154 -21.54 -1.86 16.12
C GLU A 154 -20.40 -2.13 15.12
N ILE A 155 -20.29 -3.39 14.65
CA ILE A 155 -19.31 -3.77 13.64
C ILE A 155 -19.71 -3.10 12.32
N ASN A 156 -18.99 -2.05 11.94
CA ASN A 156 -19.20 -1.37 10.68
C ASN A 156 -18.50 -2.14 9.54
N TYR A 157 -19.17 -2.26 8.40
CA TYR A 157 -18.57 -2.85 7.18
C TYR A 157 -17.24 -2.20 6.78
N GLY A 158 -17.02 -0.93 7.14
CA GLY A 158 -15.76 -0.23 6.91
C GLY A 158 -14.55 -0.89 7.59
N ILE A 159 -14.75 -1.49 8.77
CA ILE A 159 -13.72 -2.27 9.46
C ILE A 159 -13.35 -3.52 8.65
N LEU A 160 -14.38 -4.24 8.17
CA LEU A 160 -14.16 -5.44 7.34
C LEU A 160 -13.45 -5.09 6.04
N PHE A 161 -13.81 -3.98 5.41
CA PHE A 161 -13.14 -3.49 4.21
C PHE A 161 -11.69 -3.07 4.48
N ALA A 162 -11.37 -2.45 5.62
CA ALA A 162 -9.99 -2.13 5.98
C ALA A 162 -9.12 -3.38 6.14
N ILE A 163 -9.64 -4.40 6.83
CA ILE A 163 -8.95 -5.67 7.03
C ILE A 163 -8.81 -6.43 5.70
N ALA A 164 -9.87 -6.46 4.87
CA ALA A 164 -9.83 -7.04 3.53
C ALA A 164 -8.80 -6.34 2.63
N SER A 165 -8.68 -5.01 2.76
CA SER A 165 -7.64 -4.23 2.06
C SER A 165 -6.24 -4.68 2.47
N ALA A 166 -5.97 -4.83 3.76
CA ALA A 166 -4.69 -5.32 4.24
C ALA A 166 -4.38 -6.74 3.73
N ALA A 167 -5.37 -7.65 3.77
CA ALA A 167 -5.20 -9.03 3.30
C ALA A 167 -4.93 -9.09 1.78
N THR A 168 -5.70 -8.37 0.97
CA THR A 168 -5.55 -8.38 -0.49
C THR A 168 -4.26 -7.69 -0.94
N HIS A 169 -3.87 -6.58 -0.30
CA HIS A 169 -2.57 -5.96 -0.54
C HIS A 169 -1.41 -6.89 -0.15
N ALA A 170 -1.55 -7.66 0.93
CA ALA A 170 -0.53 -8.64 1.34
C ALA A 170 -0.29 -9.71 0.25
N VAL A 171 -1.36 -10.20 -0.39
CA VAL A 171 -1.23 -11.09 -1.54
C VAL A 171 -0.52 -10.40 -2.70
N SER A 172 -0.96 -9.18 -3.07
CA SER A 172 -0.35 -8.39 -4.14
C SER A 172 1.14 -8.14 -3.90
N ASP A 173 1.52 -7.76 -2.67
CA ASP A 173 2.91 -7.48 -2.30
C ASP A 173 3.77 -8.76 -2.28
N THR A 174 3.20 -9.89 -1.87
CA THR A 174 3.88 -11.19 -1.94
C THR A 174 4.12 -11.60 -3.39
N TYR A 175 3.15 -11.39 -4.28
CA TYR A 175 3.37 -11.58 -5.72
C TYR A 175 4.42 -10.62 -6.28
N ALA A 176 4.50 -9.38 -5.80
CA ALA A 176 5.56 -8.45 -6.22
C ALA A 176 6.96 -8.99 -5.87
N ARG A 177 7.12 -9.56 -4.65
CA ARG A 177 8.38 -10.23 -4.24
C ARG A 177 8.67 -11.46 -5.12
N TYR A 178 7.67 -12.27 -5.42
CA TYR A 178 7.82 -13.41 -6.33
C TYR A 178 8.30 -12.96 -7.71
N LEU A 179 7.67 -11.94 -8.28
CA LEU A 179 7.98 -11.39 -9.60
C LEU A 179 9.38 -10.76 -9.66
N ALA A 180 9.89 -10.21 -8.56
CA ALA A 180 11.23 -9.64 -8.50
C ALA A 180 12.36 -10.68 -8.75
N ARG A 181 12.04 -11.98 -8.72
CA ARG A 181 12.96 -13.07 -9.11
C ARG A 181 13.08 -13.24 -10.63
N TYR A 182 12.10 -12.74 -11.39
CA TYR A 182 12.00 -12.93 -12.85
C TYR A 182 12.16 -11.63 -13.60
N ASP A 183 11.64 -10.53 -13.07
CA ASP A 183 11.50 -9.27 -13.77
C ASP A 183 12.09 -8.10 -12.97
N GLN A 184 12.62 -7.12 -13.71
CA GLN A 184 13.09 -5.88 -13.10
C GLN A 184 11.92 -5.06 -12.55
N LEU A 185 12.19 -4.26 -11.51
CA LEU A 185 11.20 -3.43 -10.83
C LEU A 185 10.37 -2.57 -11.79
N LYS A 186 11.01 -1.96 -12.82
CA LYS A 186 10.32 -1.15 -13.82
C LYS A 186 9.26 -1.95 -14.62
N VAL A 187 9.54 -3.21 -14.91
CA VAL A 187 8.61 -4.13 -15.59
C VAL A 187 7.42 -4.42 -14.67
N ILE A 188 7.71 -4.78 -13.41
CA ILE A 188 6.70 -5.09 -12.39
C ILE A 188 5.75 -3.90 -12.18
N MET A 189 6.29 -2.69 -12.10
CA MET A 189 5.51 -1.45 -11.94
C MET A 189 4.65 -1.16 -13.18
N THR A 190 5.23 -1.25 -14.37
CA THR A 190 4.51 -0.99 -15.62
C THR A 190 3.33 -1.96 -15.78
N TYR A 191 3.56 -3.25 -15.59
CA TYR A 191 2.49 -4.25 -15.66
C TYR A 191 1.43 -4.06 -14.58
N ASN A 192 1.79 -3.55 -13.40
CA ASN A 192 0.81 -3.22 -12.38
C ASN A 192 -0.18 -2.15 -12.87
N PHE A 193 0.31 -1.07 -13.50
CA PHE A 193 -0.58 -0.06 -14.07
C PHE A 193 -1.41 -0.62 -15.23
N VAL A 194 -0.77 -1.29 -16.19
CA VAL A 194 -1.41 -1.81 -17.39
C VAL A 194 -2.50 -2.83 -17.05
N PHE A 195 -2.23 -3.79 -16.18
CA PHE A 195 -3.22 -4.83 -15.83
C PHE A 195 -4.28 -4.36 -14.84
N THR A 196 -4.01 -3.36 -14.02
CA THR A 196 -5.04 -2.83 -13.10
C THR A 196 -6.09 -2.01 -13.84
N ILE A 197 -5.73 -1.35 -14.96
CA ILE A 197 -6.67 -0.54 -15.75
C ILE A 197 -7.90 -1.35 -16.20
N PRO A 198 -7.81 -2.52 -16.84
CA PRO A 198 -8.98 -3.30 -17.24
C PRO A 198 -9.88 -3.66 -16.04
N PHE A 199 -9.30 -4.03 -14.89
CA PHE A 199 -10.08 -4.33 -13.69
C PHE A 199 -10.82 -3.11 -13.14
N ALA A 200 -10.23 -1.92 -13.24
CA ALA A 200 -10.86 -0.69 -12.79
C ALA A 200 -11.84 -0.12 -13.82
N LEU A 201 -11.54 -0.26 -15.12
CA LEU A 201 -12.31 0.34 -16.21
C LEU A 201 -13.73 -0.25 -16.29
N ILE A 202 -13.85 -1.59 -16.21
CA ILE A 202 -15.15 -2.27 -16.32
C ILE A 202 -16.12 -1.76 -15.25
N PRO A 203 -15.83 -1.83 -13.95
CA PRO A 203 -16.74 -1.32 -12.93
C PRO A 203 -16.86 0.22 -12.97
N ALA A 204 -15.82 0.95 -13.36
CA ALA A 204 -15.92 2.39 -13.49
C ALA A 204 -16.91 2.82 -14.59
N ILE A 205 -17.02 2.07 -15.69
CA ILE A 205 -18.01 2.34 -16.75
C ILE A 205 -19.44 2.00 -16.28
N ILE A 206 -19.60 0.87 -15.56
CA ILE A 206 -20.92 0.41 -15.10
C ILE A 206 -21.50 1.39 -14.05
N TRP A 207 -20.67 1.87 -13.15
CA TRP A 207 -21.04 2.81 -12.08
C TRP A 207 -20.39 4.18 -12.30
N TRP A 208 -20.48 4.70 -13.54
CA TRP A 208 -19.90 5.98 -13.87
C TRP A 208 -20.77 7.11 -13.34
N GLU A 209 -20.19 7.96 -12.50
CA GLU A 209 -20.80 9.21 -12.08
C GLU A 209 -20.13 10.38 -12.80
N PRO A 210 -20.93 11.39 -13.21
CA PRO A 210 -20.38 12.59 -13.84
C PRO A 210 -19.42 13.31 -12.89
N VAL A 211 -18.20 13.56 -13.34
CA VAL A 211 -17.17 14.25 -12.54
C VAL A 211 -17.20 15.73 -12.88
N PRO A 212 -17.52 16.62 -11.92
CA PRO A 212 -17.49 18.06 -12.13
C PRO A 212 -16.09 18.53 -12.53
N PHE A 213 -16.03 19.52 -13.44
CA PHE A 213 -14.73 20.02 -13.93
C PHE A 213 -13.86 20.61 -12.82
N GLU A 214 -14.47 21.17 -11.79
CA GLU A 214 -13.83 21.78 -10.63
C GLU A 214 -13.01 20.78 -9.79
N ILE A 215 -13.31 19.47 -9.91
CA ILE A 215 -12.66 18.40 -9.12
C ILE A 215 -11.43 17.82 -9.82
N TRP A 216 -11.24 18.08 -11.12
CA TRP A 216 -10.09 17.57 -11.86
C TRP A 216 -8.72 17.91 -11.26
N PRO A 217 -8.47 19.12 -10.72
CA PRO A 217 -7.23 19.42 -10.03
C PRO A 217 -6.96 18.50 -8.84
N TYR A 218 -8.01 18.15 -8.07
CA TYR A 218 -7.89 17.22 -6.94
C TYR A 218 -7.62 15.77 -7.38
N ILE A 219 -8.22 15.33 -8.50
CA ILE A 219 -7.96 14.02 -9.11
C ILE A 219 -6.49 13.93 -9.55
N ILE A 220 -5.98 14.97 -10.21
CA ILE A 220 -4.58 15.02 -10.63
C ILE A 220 -3.65 15.00 -9.41
N LEU A 221 -3.94 15.82 -8.39
CA LEU A 221 -3.16 15.88 -7.17
C LEU A 221 -3.16 14.54 -6.42
N PHE A 222 -4.32 13.88 -6.33
CA PHE A 222 -4.46 12.54 -5.76
C PHE A 222 -3.61 11.50 -6.51
N GLY A 223 -3.69 11.48 -7.82
CA GLY A 223 -2.92 10.56 -8.66
C GLY A 223 -1.43 10.81 -8.55
N VAL A 224 -0.99 12.08 -8.65
CA VAL A 224 0.43 12.46 -8.50
C VAL A 224 0.93 12.11 -7.11
N ALA A 225 0.18 12.42 -6.04
CA ALA A 225 0.55 12.05 -4.68
C ALA A 225 0.71 10.53 -4.52
N GLY A 226 -0.27 9.73 -5.02
CA GLY A 226 -0.21 8.28 -4.95
C GLY A 226 0.97 7.66 -5.72
N ILE A 227 1.29 8.20 -6.90
CA ILE A 227 2.42 7.75 -7.72
C ILE A 227 3.74 8.16 -7.06
N SER A 228 3.84 9.39 -6.57
CA SER A 228 5.02 9.89 -5.86
C SER A 228 5.28 9.09 -4.59
N ALA A 229 4.23 8.76 -3.84
CA ALA A 229 4.32 7.91 -2.66
C ALA A 229 4.93 6.53 -3.01
N GLN A 230 4.43 5.90 -4.06
CA GLN A 230 4.92 4.60 -4.52
C GLN A 230 6.36 4.67 -5.03
N PHE A 231 6.72 5.74 -5.74
CA PHE A 231 8.08 5.97 -6.20
C PHE A 231 9.05 6.17 -5.03
N CYS A 232 8.69 7.05 -4.09
CA CYS A 232 9.49 7.32 -2.88
C CYS A 232 9.70 6.04 -2.05
N LEU A 233 8.65 5.26 -1.85
CA LEU A 233 8.71 3.97 -1.14
C LEU A 233 9.70 3.01 -1.81
N THR A 234 9.55 2.83 -3.11
CA THR A 234 10.40 1.94 -3.89
C THR A 234 11.85 2.40 -3.88
N ARG A 235 12.08 3.71 -4.01
CA ARG A 235 13.42 4.30 -3.96
C ARG A 235 14.06 4.15 -2.59
N SER A 236 13.28 4.32 -1.53
CA SER A 236 13.74 4.11 -0.15
C SER A 236 14.26 2.67 0.04
N PHE A 237 13.48 1.67 -0.36
CA PHE A 237 13.88 0.26 -0.26
C PHE A 237 15.08 -0.12 -1.15
N SER A 238 15.37 0.65 -2.18
CA SER A 238 16.56 0.46 -3.00
C SER A 238 17.85 1.07 -2.41
N LEU A 239 17.73 1.92 -1.38
CA LEU A 239 18.84 2.67 -0.80
C LEU A 239 19.14 2.30 0.65
N ALA A 240 18.18 1.68 1.35
CA ALA A 240 18.33 1.32 2.75
C ALA A 240 17.55 0.03 3.07
N ASP A 241 17.96 -0.66 4.12
CA ASP A 241 17.31 -1.87 4.58
C ASP A 241 15.85 -1.61 4.95
N ALA A 242 14.98 -2.49 4.50
CA ALA A 242 13.55 -2.40 4.78
C ALA A 242 13.26 -2.36 6.29
N SER A 243 14.04 -3.10 7.09
CA SER A 243 13.91 -3.11 8.56
C SER A 243 14.19 -1.76 9.21
N LEU A 244 15.05 -0.93 8.58
CA LEU A 244 15.38 0.41 9.08
C LEU A 244 14.31 1.43 8.70
N VAL A 245 13.82 1.38 7.45
CA VAL A 245 12.95 2.43 6.91
C VAL A 245 11.47 2.15 7.06
N SER A 246 11.02 0.88 7.11
CA SER A 246 9.60 0.52 7.24
C SER A 246 8.90 1.12 8.47
N PRO A 247 9.54 1.21 9.67
CA PRO A 247 8.90 1.84 10.82
C PRO A 247 8.49 3.30 10.60
N ILE A 248 9.13 4.01 9.66
CA ILE A 248 8.80 5.40 9.33
C ILE A 248 7.41 5.49 8.70
N LEU A 249 6.96 4.45 7.97
CA LEU A 249 5.60 4.42 7.41
C LEU A 249 4.51 4.48 8.47
N PHE A 250 4.79 4.08 9.71
CA PHE A 250 3.81 4.15 10.80
C PHE A 250 3.49 5.59 11.21
N PHE A 251 4.38 6.56 10.92
CA PHE A 251 4.09 7.97 11.08
C PHE A 251 2.97 8.46 10.13
N ARG A 252 2.55 7.63 9.18
CA ARG A 252 1.36 7.90 8.37
C ARG A 252 0.11 8.08 9.23
N LEU A 253 -0.03 7.33 10.33
CA LEU A 253 -1.20 7.45 11.20
C LEU A 253 -1.35 8.83 11.84
N PRO A 254 -0.35 9.38 12.58
CA PRO A 254 -0.47 10.71 13.11
C PRO A 254 -0.61 11.79 12.03
N LEU A 255 0.02 11.65 10.87
CA LEU A 255 -0.14 12.59 9.76
C LEU A 255 -1.57 12.56 9.20
N VAL A 256 -2.11 11.37 8.94
CA VAL A 256 -3.48 11.21 8.46
C VAL A 256 -4.49 11.71 9.51
N ALA A 257 -4.29 11.39 10.79
CA ALA A 257 -5.16 11.85 11.87
C ALA A 257 -5.18 13.40 11.95
N LEU A 258 -4.02 14.02 11.81
CA LEU A 258 -3.89 15.48 11.78
C LEU A 258 -4.59 16.09 10.57
N ILE A 259 -4.35 15.55 9.36
CA ILE A 259 -5.00 16.05 8.14
C ILE A 259 -6.53 15.82 8.22
N ALA A 260 -6.97 14.66 8.70
CA ALA A 260 -8.40 14.34 8.83
C ALA A 260 -9.12 15.25 9.84
N LEU A 261 -8.42 15.65 10.91
CA LEU A 261 -8.95 16.61 11.87
C LEU A 261 -9.21 17.98 11.21
N PHE A 262 -8.26 18.49 10.42
CA PHE A 262 -8.40 19.80 9.78
C PHE A 262 -9.28 19.78 8.52
N ALA A 263 -9.26 18.69 7.75
CA ALA A 263 -9.99 18.60 6.49
C ALA A 263 -11.44 18.12 6.66
N PHE A 264 -11.72 17.28 7.65
CA PHE A 264 -13.02 16.59 7.81
C PHE A 264 -13.61 16.72 9.22
N ASP A 265 -12.98 17.47 10.13
CA ASP A 265 -13.33 17.56 11.55
C ASP A 265 -13.44 16.18 12.25
N GLN A 266 -12.67 15.20 11.77
CA GLN A 266 -12.64 13.84 12.30
C GLN A 266 -11.68 13.76 13.48
N LYS A 267 -12.20 13.50 14.68
CA LYS A 267 -11.40 13.24 15.88
C LYS A 267 -11.07 11.75 15.98
N THR A 268 -9.78 11.46 16.09
CA THR A 268 -9.30 10.08 16.28
C THR A 268 -9.46 9.68 17.73
N GLU A 269 -10.13 8.56 17.98
CA GLU A 269 -10.35 8.04 19.33
C GLU A 269 -9.04 7.54 19.97
N MET A 270 -8.97 7.59 21.32
CA MET A 270 -7.82 7.09 22.06
C MET A 270 -7.56 5.60 21.82
N TRP A 271 -8.61 4.80 21.63
CA TRP A 271 -8.51 3.37 21.36
C TRP A 271 -7.81 3.04 20.05
N THR A 272 -7.99 3.89 19.04
CA THR A 272 -7.27 3.78 17.76
C THR A 272 -5.76 3.97 17.96
N TRP A 273 -5.35 4.93 18.78
CA TRP A 273 -3.94 5.16 19.11
C TRP A 273 -3.33 3.98 19.88
N ILE A 274 -4.06 3.45 20.88
CA ILE A 274 -3.59 2.31 21.67
C ILE A 274 -3.45 1.07 20.81
N GLY A 275 -4.48 0.72 20.03
CA GLY A 275 -4.45 -0.45 19.15
C GLY A 275 -3.41 -0.34 18.06
N ALA A 276 -3.26 0.85 17.45
CA ALA A 276 -2.21 1.11 16.46
C ALA A 276 -0.80 0.96 17.06
N ALA A 277 -0.56 1.47 18.26
CA ALA A 277 0.72 1.31 18.95
C ALA A 277 1.06 -0.17 19.18
N ILE A 278 0.08 -0.99 19.57
CA ILE A 278 0.27 -2.43 19.77
C ILE A 278 0.62 -3.12 18.44
N ILE A 279 -0.11 -2.82 17.35
CA ILE A 279 0.15 -3.39 16.02
C ILE A 279 1.54 -3.00 15.54
N ILE A 280 1.90 -1.72 15.69
CA ILE A 280 3.22 -1.20 15.30
C ILE A 280 4.35 -1.89 16.07
N LEU A 281 4.21 -2.04 17.39
CA LEU A 281 5.19 -2.71 18.23
C LEU A 281 5.34 -4.19 17.85
N ALA A 282 4.23 -4.89 17.64
CA ALA A 282 4.23 -6.30 17.23
C ALA A 282 4.91 -6.51 15.87
N THR A 283 4.56 -5.70 14.87
CA THR A 283 5.13 -5.79 13.51
C THR A 283 6.61 -5.38 13.47
N THR A 284 6.98 -4.34 14.21
CA THR A 284 8.38 -3.90 14.32
C THR A 284 9.25 -4.95 15.04
N TRP A 285 8.74 -5.55 16.13
CA TRP A 285 9.42 -6.63 16.84
C TRP A 285 9.62 -7.85 15.95
N MET A 286 8.60 -8.24 15.17
CA MET A 286 8.68 -9.32 14.19
C MET A 286 9.79 -9.05 13.16
N ALA A 287 9.77 -7.86 12.54
CA ALA A 287 10.75 -7.48 11.53
C ALA A 287 12.19 -7.49 12.06
N ARG A 288 12.42 -6.94 13.27
CA ARG A 288 13.74 -6.95 13.91
C ARG A 288 14.25 -8.35 14.25
N LYS A 289 13.36 -9.30 14.54
CA LYS A 289 13.75 -10.67 14.86
C LYS A 289 14.11 -11.46 13.60
N GLU A 290 13.48 -11.15 12.48
CA GLU A 290 13.80 -11.75 11.18
C GLU A 290 15.21 -11.37 10.69
N THR A 291 15.59 -10.09 10.81
CA THR A 291 16.92 -9.61 10.41
C THR A 291 18.07 -10.22 11.25
N LYS A 292 17.77 -10.81 12.41
CA LYS A 292 18.79 -11.51 13.24
C LYS A 292 18.91 -13.00 12.92
N ILE A 293 17.98 -13.56 12.15
CA ILE A 293 17.91 -15.00 11.84
C ILE A 293 18.34 -15.28 10.39
N SER A 294 18.25 -14.29 9.51
CA SER A 294 18.80 -14.31 8.15
C SER A 294 20.27 -13.89 8.13
#